data_1a696aa0cc8e54a3245a299d23d93758
#
_entry.id   1a696aa0cc8e54a3245a299d23d93758
#
_cell.length_a   1.000
_cell.length_b   1.000
_cell.length_c   1.000
_cell.angle_alpha   90.00
_cell.angle_beta   90.00
_cell.angle_gamma   90.00
#
_symmetry.space_group_name_H-M   'P 1'
#
loop_
_entity.id
_entity.type
_entity.pdbx_description
1 polymer ?
#
loop_
_entity_poly.entity_id
_entity_poly.type
_entity_poly.pdbx_seq_one_letter_code
_entity_poly.pdbx_strand_id
1 'polypeptide(L)'
;WLCGAAVAFKVAWQFAKVHCGSERLPAPFRDLLLDLLALAALGTVADVVILDDANRILVEQGLRRIRAGKGSPGLRALLRVAGRDPAKVVAADLGFAPGPRLNAAGRLTDMSHGIECLLADSEEQARRFAEELDTINRERRGIEQGMRDAAMLEVARLRERELPAALCLHGPDWHEGVVGILASRVKESVHRPVI
;
A
#
# COMPACT_ATOMS: atom_id res chain seq x y z
N TRP A 1 14.19 3.22 -11.74
CA TRP A 1 14.00 3.07 -10.28
C TRP A 1 12.95 2.00 -10.01
N LEU A 2 13.21 1.06 -9.09
CA LEU A 2 12.31 -0.02 -8.73
C LEU A 2 11.95 0.11 -7.25
N CYS A 3 10.71 -0.26 -6.86
CA CYS A 3 10.35 -0.44 -5.46
C CYS A 3 11.02 -1.68 -4.86
N GLY A 4 11.06 -1.80 -3.53
CA GLY A 4 11.67 -2.93 -2.84
C GLY A 4 11.10 -4.28 -3.28
N ALA A 5 9.78 -4.39 -3.44
CA ALA A 5 9.12 -5.62 -3.91
C ALA A 5 9.54 -6.00 -5.33
N ALA A 6 9.70 -5.03 -6.24
CA ALA A 6 10.15 -5.28 -7.60
C ALA A 6 11.64 -5.66 -7.66
N VAL A 7 12.48 -5.10 -6.77
CA VAL A 7 13.87 -5.52 -6.62
C VAL A 7 13.94 -6.97 -6.13
N ALA A 8 13.20 -7.32 -5.07
CA ALA A 8 13.14 -8.68 -4.54
C ALA A 8 12.67 -9.68 -5.61
N PHE A 9 11.65 -9.33 -6.40
CA PHE A 9 11.20 -10.12 -7.53
C PHE A 9 12.31 -10.38 -8.57
N LYS A 10 13.05 -9.34 -8.96
CA LYS A 10 14.17 -9.48 -9.92
C LYS A 10 15.30 -10.34 -9.37
N VAL A 11 15.64 -10.17 -8.09
CA VAL A 11 16.65 -11.00 -7.42
C VAL A 11 16.21 -12.47 -7.41
N ALA A 12 14.96 -12.75 -7.02
CA ALA A 12 14.41 -14.10 -7.03
C ALA A 12 14.43 -14.72 -8.44
N TRP A 13 14.08 -13.94 -9.46
CA TRP A 13 14.12 -14.38 -10.85
C TRP A 13 15.55 -14.74 -11.30
N GLN A 14 16.52 -13.87 -11.00
CA GLN A 14 17.92 -14.13 -11.35
C GLN A 14 18.51 -15.31 -10.55
N PHE A 15 18.17 -15.39 -9.26
CA PHE A 15 18.57 -16.53 -8.44
C PHE A 15 18.08 -17.87 -9.02
N ALA A 16 16.80 -17.92 -9.42
CA ALA A 16 16.24 -19.13 -10.02
C ALA A 16 16.96 -19.51 -11.33
N LYS A 17 17.34 -18.55 -12.18
CA LYS A 17 18.12 -18.80 -13.39
C LYS A 17 19.48 -19.44 -13.06
N VAL A 18 20.20 -18.86 -12.10
CA VAL A 18 21.51 -19.36 -11.66
C VAL A 18 21.36 -20.74 -11.06
N HIS A 19 20.38 -20.96 -10.19
CA HIS A 19 20.10 -22.25 -9.56
C HIS A 19 19.78 -23.36 -10.59
N CYS A 20 18.99 -23.03 -11.60
CA CYS A 20 18.62 -23.97 -12.65
C CYS A 20 19.69 -24.11 -13.76
N GLY A 21 20.74 -23.28 -13.76
CA GLY A 21 21.74 -23.27 -14.82
C GLY A 21 21.17 -22.97 -16.21
N SER A 22 20.07 -22.21 -16.29
CA SER A 22 19.32 -22.00 -17.53
C SER A 22 18.72 -20.61 -17.62
N GLU A 23 18.85 -19.97 -18.77
CA GLU A 23 18.19 -18.72 -19.09
C GLU A 23 16.65 -18.84 -19.16
N ARG A 24 16.15 -20.05 -19.51
CA ARG A 24 14.72 -20.37 -19.50
C ARG A 24 14.40 -21.19 -18.25
N LEU A 25 13.64 -20.59 -17.35
CA LEU A 25 13.22 -21.25 -16.12
C LEU A 25 12.28 -22.43 -16.42
N PRO A 26 12.48 -23.59 -15.74
CA PRO A 26 11.50 -24.68 -15.72
C PRO A 26 10.14 -24.20 -15.25
N ALA A 27 9.08 -24.86 -15.74
CA ALA A 27 7.70 -24.44 -15.47
C ALA A 27 7.37 -24.18 -13.99
N PRO A 28 7.75 -25.04 -13.03
CA PRO A 28 7.41 -24.80 -11.62
C PRO A 28 7.98 -23.47 -11.07
N PHE A 29 9.27 -23.19 -11.34
CA PHE A 29 9.91 -21.94 -10.89
C PHE A 29 9.34 -20.74 -11.62
N ARG A 30 9.16 -20.86 -12.92
CA ARG A 30 8.59 -19.78 -13.73
C ARG A 30 7.20 -19.41 -13.27
N ASP A 31 6.32 -20.39 -13.08
CA ASP A 31 4.92 -20.17 -12.75
C ASP A 31 4.77 -19.55 -11.35
N LEU A 32 5.55 -20.02 -10.36
CA LEU A 32 5.66 -19.41 -9.04
C LEU A 32 6.07 -17.92 -9.12
N LEU A 33 7.18 -17.65 -9.83
CA LEU A 33 7.67 -16.27 -9.94
C LEU A 33 6.68 -15.37 -10.69
N LEU A 34 6.02 -15.90 -11.72
CA LEU A 34 4.98 -15.13 -12.40
C LEU A 34 3.81 -14.80 -11.48
N ASP A 35 3.43 -15.66 -10.54
CA ASP A 35 2.37 -15.35 -9.56
C ASP A 35 2.78 -14.21 -8.59
N LEU A 36 4.08 -14.09 -8.29
CA LEU A 36 4.61 -12.97 -7.49
C LEU A 36 4.59 -11.62 -8.20
N LEU A 37 4.40 -11.58 -9.53
CA LEU A 37 4.24 -10.30 -10.26
C LEU A 37 3.07 -9.46 -9.74
N ALA A 38 2.01 -10.08 -9.22
CA ALA A 38 0.89 -9.38 -8.63
C ALA A 38 1.32 -8.56 -7.40
N LEU A 39 2.23 -9.10 -6.58
CA LEU A 39 2.78 -8.40 -5.41
C LEU A 39 3.81 -7.34 -5.80
N ALA A 40 4.63 -7.61 -6.83
CA ALA A 40 5.56 -6.61 -7.36
C ALA A 40 4.80 -5.41 -7.96
N ALA A 41 3.67 -5.65 -8.64
CA ALA A 41 2.80 -4.59 -9.14
C ALA A 41 2.17 -3.79 -7.99
N LEU A 42 1.67 -4.46 -6.95
CA LEU A 42 1.14 -3.81 -5.76
C LEU A 42 2.18 -2.88 -5.14
N GLY A 43 3.38 -3.37 -4.85
CA GLY A 43 4.45 -2.56 -4.26
C GLY A 43 4.84 -1.38 -5.15
N THR A 44 4.98 -1.59 -6.47
CA THR A 44 5.33 -0.54 -7.43
C THR A 44 4.32 0.62 -7.40
N VAL A 45 3.02 0.30 -7.36
CA VAL A 45 1.96 1.33 -7.33
C VAL A 45 1.81 1.95 -5.95
N ALA A 46 1.84 1.14 -4.89
CA ALA A 46 1.65 1.62 -3.50
C ALA A 46 2.77 2.54 -3.03
N ASP A 47 4.01 2.31 -3.49
CA ASP A 47 5.18 3.15 -3.19
C ASP A 47 5.29 4.39 -4.11
N VAL A 48 4.30 4.59 -5.00
CA VAL A 48 4.25 5.74 -5.92
C VAL A 48 5.54 5.87 -6.76
N VAL A 49 6.10 4.75 -7.18
CA VAL A 49 7.30 4.72 -8.01
C VAL A 49 6.99 5.25 -9.40
N ILE A 50 7.92 5.98 -10.00
CA ILE A 50 7.77 6.47 -11.38
C ILE A 50 7.55 5.29 -12.33
N LEU A 51 6.46 5.34 -13.08
CA LEU A 51 6.10 4.31 -14.05
C LEU A 51 6.87 4.50 -15.36
N ASP A 52 8.18 4.24 -15.31
CA ASP A 52 9.00 4.05 -16.51
C ASP A 52 8.61 2.75 -17.25
N ASP A 53 9.26 2.47 -18.38
CA ASP A 53 8.90 1.31 -19.21
C ASP A 53 8.98 -0.02 -18.44
N ALA A 54 10.00 -0.20 -17.59
CA ALA A 54 10.17 -1.41 -16.81
C ALA A 54 9.04 -1.58 -15.75
N ASN A 55 8.74 -0.51 -15.03
CA ASN A 55 7.68 -0.51 -14.03
C ASN A 55 6.29 -0.66 -14.66
N ARG A 56 6.04 -0.05 -15.84
CA ARG A 56 4.80 -0.26 -16.59
C ARG A 56 4.60 -1.71 -16.98
N ILE A 57 5.66 -2.38 -17.44
CA ILE A 57 5.61 -3.81 -17.79
C ILE A 57 5.29 -4.65 -16.54
N LEU A 58 5.96 -4.39 -15.41
CA LEU A 58 5.71 -5.11 -14.15
C LEU A 58 4.26 -4.93 -13.68
N VAL A 59 3.76 -3.70 -13.68
CA VAL A 59 2.39 -3.39 -13.25
C VAL A 59 1.37 -4.03 -14.19
N GLU A 60 1.53 -3.91 -15.50
CA GLU A 60 0.61 -4.49 -16.47
C GLU A 60 0.57 -6.03 -16.37
N GLN A 61 1.72 -6.68 -16.26
CA GLN A 61 1.77 -8.14 -16.12
C GLN A 61 1.16 -8.60 -14.78
N GLY A 62 1.40 -7.87 -13.69
CA GLY A 62 0.77 -8.12 -12.40
C GLY A 62 -0.75 -7.98 -12.46
N LEU A 63 -1.27 -6.92 -13.07
CA LEU A 63 -2.71 -6.71 -13.27
C LEU A 63 -3.36 -7.81 -14.10
N ARG A 64 -2.70 -8.26 -15.18
CA ARG A 64 -3.18 -9.40 -15.99
C ARG A 64 -3.31 -10.67 -15.15
N ARG A 65 -2.36 -10.92 -14.25
CA ARG A 65 -2.40 -12.09 -13.35
C ARG A 65 -3.57 -11.97 -12.38
N ILE A 66 -3.76 -10.83 -11.74
CA ILE A 66 -4.88 -10.59 -10.81
C ILE A 66 -6.22 -10.78 -11.53
N ARG A 67 -6.39 -10.18 -12.71
CA ARG A 67 -7.62 -10.31 -13.52
C ARG A 67 -7.90 -11.76 -13.95
N ALA A 68 -6.86 -12.55 -14.16
CA ALA A 68 -6.97 -13.97 -14.48
C ALA A 68 -7.22 -14.87 -13.23
N GLY A 69 -7.47 -14.27 -12.05
CA GLY A 69 -7.68 -15.01 -10.81
C GLY A 69 -6.41 -15.65 -10.23
N LYS A 70 -5.22 -15.27 -10.73
CA LYS A 70 -3.92 -15.76 -10.27
C LYS A 70 -3.29 -14.81 -9.26
N GLY A 71 -2.20 -15.24 -8.63
CA GLY A 71 -1.51 -14.51 -7.57
C GLY A 71 -2.11 -14.80 -6.19
N SER A 72 -1.68 -14.02 -5.19
CA SER A 72 -2.03 -14.23 -3.79
C SER A 72 -3.54 -14.17 -3.54
N PRO A 73 -4.13 -15.15 -2.82
CA PRO A 73 -5.50 -15.07 -2.31
C PRO A 73 -5.72 -13.80 -1.47
N GLY A 74 -4.74 -13.40 -0.64
CA GLY A 74 -4.80 -12.21 0.19
C GLY A 74 -4.97 -10.92 -0.59
N LEU A 75 -4.24 -10.75 -1.69
CA LEU A 75 -4.40 -9.56 -2.53
C LEU A 75 -5.81 -9.50 -3.14
N ARG A 76 -6.35 -10.63 -3.59
CA ARG A 76 -7.73 -10.68 -4.11
C ARG A 76 -8.76 -10.39 -3.01
N ALA A 77 -8.55 -10.90 -1.80
CA ALA A 77 -9.41 -10.63 -0.66
C ALA A 77 -9.39 -9.13 -0.28
N LEU A 78 -8.20 -8.51 -0.23
CA LEU A 78 -8.05 -7.06 0.01
C LEU A 78 -8.78 -6.20 -1.04
N LEU A 79 -8.76 -6.60 -2.30
CA LEU A 79 -9.54 -5.93 -3.34
C LEU A 79 -11.04 -6.06 -3.09
N ARG A 80 -11.53 -7.27 -2.78
CA ARG A 80 -12.96 -7.54 -2.53
C ARG A 80 -13.50 -6.77 -1.32
N VAL A 81 -12.80 -6.77 -0.18
CA VAL A 81 -13.24 -6.01 1.01
C VAL A 81 -13.21 -4.49 0.77
N ALA A 82 -12.43 -4.04 -0.20
CA ALA A 82 -12.43 -2.65 -0.67
C ALA A 82 -13.54 -2.37 -1.70
N GLY A 83 -14.40 -3.33 -2.02
CA GLY A 83 -15.45 -3.19 -3.01
C GLY A 83 -14.92 -3.16 -4.46
N ARG A 84 -13.74 -3.74 -4.71
CA ARG A 84 -13.14 -3.83 -6.05
C ARG A 84 -13.26 -5.25 -6.60
N ASP A 85 -13.71 -5.35 -7.86
CA ASP A 85 -13.73 -6.63 -8.58
C ASP A 85 -12.31 -6.97 -9.08
N PRO A 86 -11.67 -8.05 -8.59
CA PRO A 86 -10.34 -8.42 -9.06
C PRO A 86 -10.26 -8.66 -10.56
N ALA A 87 -11.34 -9.07 -11.22
CA ALA A 87 -11.36 -9.29 -12.67
C ALA A 87 -11.30 -8.00 -13.49
N LYS A 88 -11.61 -6.85 -12.86
CA LYS A 88 -11.65 -5.52 -13.51
C LYS A 88 -10.64 -4.53 -12.93
N VAL A 89 -9.78 -4.99 -12.02
CA VAL A 89 -8.82 -4.14 -11.31
C VAL A 89 -7.95 -3.33 -12.26
N VAL A 90 -7.70 -2.07 -11.92
CA VAL A 90 -6.77 -1.17 -12.59
C VAL A 90 -5.63 -0.75 -11.65
N ALA A 91 -4.57 -0.14 -12.18
CA ALA A 91 -3.41 0.24 -11.38
C ALA A 91 -3.79 1.12 -10.17
N ALA A 92 -4.68 2.10 -10.37
CA ALA A 92 -5.16 2.96 -9.29
C ALA A 92 -5.80 2.17 -8.13
N ASP A 93 -6.50 1.08 -8.42
CA ASP A 93 -7.09 0.26 -7.36
C ASP A 93 -6.03 -0.34 -6.43
N LEU A 94 -4.85 -0.73 -6.94
CA LEU A 94 -3.75 -1.24 -6.12
C LEU A 94 -3.28 -0.20 -5.10
N GLY A 95 -3.15 1.06 -5.53
CA GLY A 95 -2.72 2.15 -4.66
C GLY A 95 -3.79 2.62 -3.67
N PHE A 96 -5.08 2.56 -4.04
CA PHE A 96 -6.17 3.14 -3.22
C PHE A 96 -7.03 2.10 -2.50
N ALA A 97 -6.85 0.81 -2.75
CA ALA A 97 -7.61 -0.25 -2.07
C ALA A 97 -6.72 -1.13 -1.18
N PRO A 98 -5.85 -2.05 -1.67
CA PRO A 98 -4.95 -2.84 -0.82
C PRO A 98 -3.91 -1.98 -0.07
N GLY A 99 -3.26 -1.03 -0.75
CA GLY A 99 -2.18 -0.23 -0.18
C GLY A 99 -2.54 0.44 1.16
N PRO A 100 -3.64 1.21 1.27
CA PRO A 100 -4.02 1.86 2.52
C PRO A 100 -4.33 0.89 3.66
N ARG A 101 -4.84 -0.32 3.37
CA ARG A 101 -5.14 -1.36 4.37
C ARG A 101 -3.88 -1.98 4.94
N LEU A 102 -2.94 -2.33 4.06
CA LEU A 102 -1.62 -2.83 4.47
C LEU A 102 -0.86 -1.76 5.28
N ASN A 103 -0.82 -0.52 4.79
CA ASN A 103 -0.14 0.56 5.48
C ASN A 103 -0.77 0.90 6.85
N ALA A 104 -2.08 0.69 7.03
CA ALA A 104 -2.74 0.94 8.30
C ALA A 104 -2.25 0.00 9.41
N ALA A 105 -1.98 -1.27 9.09
CA ALA A 105 -1.42 -2.22 10.05
C ALA A 105 -0.08 -1.72 10.60
N GLY A 106 0.87 -1.33 9.74
CA GLY A 106 2.17 -0.82 10.18
C GLY A 106 2.13 0.54 10.88
N ARG A 107 0.98 1.24 10.90
CA ARG A 107 0.81 2.51 11.59
C ARG A 107 0.15 2.38 12.96
N LEU A 108 -0.81 1.48 13.10
CA LEU A 108 -1.62 1.35 14.32
C LEU A 108 -1.31 0.09 15.12
N THR A 109 -0.82 -0.96 14.46
CA THR A 109 -0.60 -2.28 15.08
C THR A 109 0.74 -2.86 14.63
N ASP A 110 0.72 -4.07 14.05
CA ASP A 110 1.90 -4.79 13.56
C ASP A 110 1.72 -5.10 12.06
N MET A 111 2.75 -4.82 11.28
CA MET A 111 2.80 -5.12 9.84
C MET A 111 2.67 -6.63 9.53
N SER A 112 2.91 -7.50 10.51
CA SER A 112 2.75 -8.96 10.37
C SER A 112 1.36 -9.33 9.86
N HIS A 113 0.29 -8.65 10.29
CA HIS A 113 -1.07 -8.88 9.78
C HIS A 113 -1.16 -8.70 8.26
N GLY A 114 -0.47 -7.69 7.73
CA GLY A 114 -0.41 -7.46 6.29
C GLY A 114 0.37 -8.53 5.55
N ILE A 115 1.49 -8.99 6.13
CA ILE A 115 2.32 -10.04 5.57
C ILE A 115 1.56 -11.37 5.56
N GLU A 116 0.94 -11.75 6.66
CA GLU A 116 0.13 -12.97 6.80
C GLU A 116 -1.04 -12.98 5.82
N CYS A 117 -1.70 -11.84 5.64
CA CYS A 117 -2.74 -11.69 4.62
C CYS A 117 -2.21 -12.02 3.21
N LEU A 118 -1.06 -11.44 2.83
CA LEU A 118 -0.48 -11.64 1.50
C LEU A 118 0.08 -13.06 1.30
N LEU A 119 0.47 -13.73 2.38
CA LEU A 119 0.98 -15.11 2.38
C LEU A 119 -0.10 -16.16 2.61
N ALA A 120 -1.35 -15.78 2.82
CA ALA A 120 -2.43 -16.73 3.09
C ALA A 120 -2.58 -17.77 1.97
N ASP A 121 -2.65 -19.04 2.37
CA ASP A 121 -2.74 -20.17 1.45
C ASP A 121 -4.19 -20.50 1.01
N SER A 122 -5.19 -20.02 1.76
CA SER A 122 -6.60 -20.28 1.48
C SER A 122 -7.42 -18.98 1.33
N GLU A 123 -8.48 -19.03 0.53
CA GLU A 123 -9.42 -17.91 0.37
C GLU A 123 -10.11 -17.54 1.69
N GLU A 124 -10.38 -18.51 2.56
CA GLU A 124 -11.03 -18.27 3.86
C GLU A 124 -10.10 -17.50 4.81
N GLN A 125 -8.84 -17.97 4.94
CA GLN A 125 -7.83 -17.31 5.74
C GLN A 125 -7.54 -15.89 5.21
N ALA A 126 -7.37 -15.76 3.90
CA ALA A 126 -7.16 -14.49 3.22
C ALA A 126 -8.30 -13.49 3.48
N ARG A 127 -9.56 -13.96 3.44
CA ARG A 127 -10.73 -13.13 3.71
C ARG A 127 -10.72 -12.62 5.14
N ARG A 128 -10.47 -13.49 6.13
CA ARG A 128 -10.39 -13.09 7.54
C ARG A 128 -9.36 -11.99 7.77
N PHE A 129 -8.13 -12.18 7.31
CA PHE A 129 -7.09 -11.16 7.43
C PHE A 129 -7.42 -9.87 6.69
N ALA A 130 -8.03 -9.95 5.52
CA ALA A 130 -8.43 -8.76 4.78
C ALA A 130 -9.53 -7.96 5.49
N GLU A 131 -10.48 -8.61 6.15
CA GLU A 131 -11.53 -7.98 6.98
C GLU A 131 -10.92 -7.30 8.21
N GLU A 132 -9.94 -7.93 8.87
CA GLU A 132 -9.18 -7.33 9.98
C GLU A 132 -8.43 -6.07 9.53
N LEU A 133 -7.70 -6.16 8.42
CA LEU A 133 -6.97 -5.03 7.84
C LEU A 133 -7.91 -3.89 7.40
N ASP A 134 -9.12 -4.21 6.90
CA ASP A 134 -10.12 -3.19 6.59
C ASP A 134 -10.64 -2.49 7.85
N THR A 135 -10.79 -3.22 8.95
CA THR A 135 -11.18 -2.67 10.24
C THR A 135 -10.12 -1.71 10.77
N ILE A 136 -8.85 -2.14 10.80
CA ILE A 136 -7.70 -1.30 11.19
C ILE A 136 -7.62 -0.04 10.30
N ASN A 137 -7.84 -0.16 9.00
CA ASN A 137 -7.81 1.00 8.10
C ASN A 137 -9.00 1.97 8.34
N ARG A 138 -10.17 1.47 8.72
CA ARG A 138 -11.30 2.33 9.14
C ARG A 138 -10.99 3.07 10.43
N GLU A 139 -10.42 2.39 11.42
CA GLU A 139 -9.97 2.99 12.67
C GLU A 139 -8.91 4.08 12.42
N ARG A 140 -7.88 3.81 11.63
CA ARG A 140 -6.88 4.81 11.24
C ARG A 140 -7.53 6.05 10.62
N ARG A 141 -8.53 5.87 9.73
CA ARG A 141 -9.24 7.00 9.14
C ARG A 141 -10.02 7.82 10.16
N GLY A 142 -10.62 7.16 11.15
CA GLY A 142 -11.30 7.85 12.26
C GLY A 142 -10.33 8.70 13.08
N ILE A 143 -9.18 8.12 13.44
CA ILE A 143 -8.11 8.82 14.15
C ILE A 143 -7.61 10.02 13.32
N GLU A 144 -7.30 9.81 12.03
CA GLU A 144 -6.86 10.87 11.11
C GLU A 144 -7.87 12.03 11.04
N GLN A 145 -9.16 11.70 10.95
CA GLN A 145 -10.21 12.72 10.87
C GLN A 145 -10.29 13.54 12.16
N GLY A 146 -10.31 12.90 13.32
CA GLY A 146 -10.34 13.60 14.61
C GLY A 146 -9.13 14.52 14.82
N MET A 147 -7.93 14.01 14.50
CA MET A 147 -6.71 14.81 14.57
C MET A 147 -6.73 15.99 13.58
N ARG A 148 -7.25 15.76 12.37
CA ARG A 148 -7.39 16.81 11.35
C ARG A 148 -8.34 17.92 11.79
N ASP A 149 -9.48 17.56 12.36
CA ASP A 149 -10.46 18.53 12.84
C ASP A 149 -9.85 19.41 13.94
N ALA A 150 -9.14 18.81 14.90
CA ALA A 150 -8.41 19.55 15.94
C ALA A 150 -7.31 20.46 15.37
N ALA A 151 -6.51 19.96 14.43
CA ALA A 151 -5.46 20.74 13.78
C ALA A 151 -6.03 21.92 12.99
N MET A 152 -7.14 21.74 12.28
CA MET A 152 -7.76 22.79 11.50
C MET A 152 -8.40 23.89 12.36
N LEU A 153 -8.87 23.58 13.57
CA LEU A 153 -9.29 24.59 14.55
C LEU A 153 -8.12 25.48 14.97
N GLU A 154 -6.95 24.88 15.22
CA GLU A 154 -5.76 25.65 15.56
C GLU A 154 -5.26 26.50 14.38
N VAL A 155 -5.25 25.93 13.18
CA VAL A 155 -4.95 26.68 11.95
C VAL A 155 -5.90 27.87 11.77
N ALA A 156 -7.19 27.70 12.06
CA ALA A 156 -8.16 28.80 11.96
C ALA A 156 -7.82 29.95 12.92
N ARG A 157 -7.44 29.63 14.17
CA ARG A 157 -6.97 30.64 15.15
C ARG A 157 -5.71 31.36 14.69
N LEU A 158 -4.76 30.63 14.10
CA LEU A 158 -3.54 31.22 13.56
C LEU A 158 -3.80 32.13 12.35
N ARG A 159 -4.83 31.82 11.55
CA ARG A 159 -5.24 32.67 10.40
C ARG A 159 -5.85 34.01 10.79
N GLU A 160 -6.35 34.16 12.01
CA GLU A 160 -6.78 35.47 12.54
C GLU A 160 -5.59 36.43 12.66
N ARG A 161 -4.38 35.92 12.66
CA ARG A 161 -3.12 36.63 12.55
C ARG A 161 -2.44 36.28 11.23
N GLU A 162 -1.32 36.89 10.91
CA GLU A 162 -0.52 36.47 9.77
C GLU A 162 0.05 35.09 10.01
N LEU A 163 -0.17 34.15 9.07
CA LEU A 163 0.36 32.79 9.16
C LEU A 163 1.89 32.83 9.14
N PRO A 164 2.57 32.15 10.07
CA PRO A 164 4.03 32.06 10.08
C PRO A 164 4.56 31.32 8.83
N ALA A 165 5.84 31.47 8.55
CA ALA A 165 6.49 30.82 7.42
C ALA A 165 6.40 29.28 7.48
N ALA A 166 6.34 28.71 8.69
CA ALA A 166 6.11 27.28 8.94
C ALA A 166 5.20 27.12 10.16
N LEU A 167 4.41 26.05 10.20
CA LEU A 167 3.53 25.74 11.31
C LEU A 167 4.11 24.56 12.10
N CYS A 168 4.14 24.70 13.42
CA CYS A 168 4.36 23.59 14.35
C CYS A 168 3.06 23.39 15.12
N LEU A 169 2.42 22.24 14.97
CA LEU A 169 1.16 21.89 15.61
C LEU A 169 1.38 20.71 16.56
N HIS A 170 0.73 20.77 17.69
CA HIS A 170 0.84 19.73 18.71
C HIS A 170 -0.50 19.41 19.33
N GLY A 171 -0.77 18.12 19.52
CA GLY A 171 -1.90 17.61 20.27
C GLY A 171 -1.41 16.49 21.20
N PRO A 172 -1.72 16.54 22.52
CA PRO A 172 -1.21 15.55 23.47
C PRO A 172 -1.66 14.12 23.15
N ASP A 173 -2.82 13.97 22.53
CA ASP A 173 -3.43 12.66 22.20
C ASP A 173 -3.24 12.28 20.71
N TRP A 174 -2.38 12.98 19.99
CA TRP A 174 -2.17 12.67 18.56
C TRP A 174 -1.35 11.41 18.38
N HIS A 175 -1.89 10.50 17.58
CA HIS A 175 -1.28 9.19 17.33
C HIS A 175 -0.03 9.32 16.44
N GLU A 176 1.12 8.83 16.91
CA GLU A 176 2.43 8.95 16.26
C GLU A 176 2.45 8.35 14.83
N GLY A 177 1.76 7.23 14.59
CA GLY A 177 1.65 6.60 13.27
C GLY A 177 0.82 7.40 12.27
N VAL A 178 0.11 8.46 12.70
CA VAL A 178 -0.82 9.27 11.88
C VAL A 178 -0.34 10.71 11.71
N VAL A 179 0.49 11.25 12.62
CA VAL A 179 0.93 12.65 12.56
C VAL A 179 1.54 13.06 11.21
N GLY A 180 2.29 12.18 10.56
CA GLY A 180 2.88 12.48 9.24
C GLY A 180 1.84 12.65 8.13
N ILE A 181 0.73 11.88 8.19
CA ILE A 181 -0.40 12.05 7.26
C ILE A 181 -1.09 13.38 7.54
N LEU A 182 -1.32 13.68 8.81
CA LEU A 182 -1.93 14.92 9.26
C LEU A 182 -1.12 16.14 8.79
N ALA A 183 0.18 16.16 9.02
CA ALA A 183 1.07 17.23 8.59
C ALA A 183 0.98 17.46 7.08
N SER A 184 0.93 16.39 6.27
CA SER A 184 0.74 16.49 4.82
C SER A 184 -0.60 17.13 4.45
N ARG A 185 -1.70 16.74 5.11
CA ARG A 185 -3.03 17.30 4.85
C ARG A 185 -3.14 18.77 5.22
N VAL A 186 -2.58 19.16 6.37
CA VAL A 186 -2.54 20.55 6.79
C VAL A 186 -1.69 21.38 5.82
N LYS A 187 -0.50 20.88 5.45
CA LYS A 187 0.37 21.49 4.44
C LYS A 187 -0.37 21.80 3.14
N GLU A 188 -1.14 20.84 2.62
CA GLU A 188 -1.95 21.02 1.40
C GLU A 188 -2.97 22.17 1.55
N SER A 189 -3.52 22.38 2.76
CA SER A 189 -4.52 23.41 3.05
C SER A 189 -3.92 24.79 3.26
N VAL A 190 -2.72 24.90 3.84
CA VAL A 190 -2.12 26.18 4.23
C VAL A 190 -0.99 26.64 3.29
N HIS A 191 -0.50 25.74 2.42
CA HIS A 191 0.64 25.96 1.52
C HIS A 191 1.90 26.48 2.25
N ARG A 192 2.16 25.92 3.44
CA ARG A 192 3.32 26.21 4.30
C ARG A 192 3.91 24.88 4.79
N PRO A 193 5.22 24.80 5.12
CA PRO A 193 5.78 23.69 5.86
C PRO A 193 5.01 23.47 7.17
N VAL A 194 4.72 22.21 7.50
CA VAL A 194 3.99 21.80 8.71
C VAL A 194 4.73 20.63 9.38
N ILE A 195 4.91 20.78 10.67
CA ILE A 195 5.49 19.78 11.56
C ILE A 195 4.51 19.50 12.68
#